data_70651471ec2b870ed9420437aaa8f19b
#
_entry.id   70651471ec2b870ed9420437aaa8f19b
#
_cell.length_a   1.000
_cell.length_b   1.000
_cell.length_c   1.000
_cell.angle_alpha   90.00
_cell.angle_beta   90.00
_cell.angle_gamma   90.00
#
_symmetry.space_group_name_H-M   'P 1'
#
loop_
_entity.id
_entity.type
_entity.pdbx_description
1 polymer ?
#
loop_
_entity_poly.entity_id
_entity_poly.type
_entity_poly.pdbx_seq_one_letter_code
_entity_poly.pdbx_strand_id
1 'polypeptide(L)'
;IGNSLTPLILLGSSSVLNIILDIIFVADLDMGVKGAAYATVISQAVSGVGLCVYTLVKEPLLRLSFKKKSWKDCSFGEVVRMSTAASVQQSVMNFGILMIQGLVNSFGTTVMAAFTVAVKIDTVAYMPAQEFGNAFSLFISQNYGAKKYDRIKNCVKYSFGISAAFCVLISILVAIFSNNLMGLFISDDKTEIIAVGSQYLVTEGSFYVGIGILFLLYGYYRGINRPEIALVLTVISLGTRVALAYFLSGFEAIGVFGIWISIPIGW
;
A
#
# COMPACT_ATOMS: atom_id res chain seq x y z
N ILE A 1 -1.07 -17.65 -14.05
CA ILE A 1 -1.18 -17.73 -15.51
C ILE A 1 -0.08 -16.86 -16.16
N GLY A 2 0.45 -15.85 -15.46
CA GLY A 2 1.58 -15.03 -15.93
C GLY A 2 1.24 -13.89 -16.90
N ASN A 3 -0.02 -13.75 -17.31
CA ASN A 3 -0.45 -12.63 -18.14
C ASN A 3 -0.80 -11.42 -17.27
N SER A 4 0.13 -10.48 -17.13
CA SER A 4 -0.08 -9.21 -16.40
C SER A 4 -0.48 -8.05 -17.33
N LEU A 5 -0.25 -8.19 -18.65
CA LEU A 5 -0.49 -7.11 -19.60
C LEU A 5 -1.98 -6.82 -19.80
N THR A 6 -2.81 -7.84 -19.88
CA THR A 6 -4.27 -7.66 -20.09
C THR A 6 -4.95 -6.96 -18.91
N PRO A 7 -4.73 -7.36 -17.65
CA PRO A 7 -5.24 -6.59 -16.51
C PRO A 7 -4.73 -5.15 -16.50
N LEU A 8 -3.46 -4.92 -16.85
CA LEU A 8 -2.88 -3.57 -16.91
C LEU A 8 -3.59 -2.69 -17.94
N ILE A 9 -3.84 -3.20 -19.15
CA ILE A 9 -4.54 -2.44 -20.21
C ILE A 9 -5.98 -2.14 -19.80
N LEU A 10 -6.70 -3.11 -19.23
CA LEU A 10 -8.09 -2.92 -18.79
C LEU A 10 -8.18 -1.92 -17.64
N LEU A 11 -7.29 -2.01 -16.65
CA LEU A 11 -7.24 -1.06 -15.55
C LEU A 11 -6.84 0.34 -16.03
N GLY A 12 -5.85 0.45 -16.92
CA GLY A 12 -5.45 1.72 -17.51
C GLY A 12 -6.58 2.37 -18.31
N SER A 13 -7.27 1.59 -19.15
CA SER A 13 -8.45 2.09 -19.88
C SER A 13 -9.58 2.54 -18.95
N SER A 14 -9.80 1.80 -17.86
CA SER A 14 -10.78 2.17 -16.83
C SER A 14 -10.40 3.45 -16.09
N SER A 15 -9.13 3.67 -15.83
CA SER A 15 -8.65 4.92 -15.20
C SER A 15 -8.87 6.12 -16.12
N VAL A 16 -8.60 5.99 -17.42
CA VAL A 16 -8.90 7.04 -18.40
C VAL A 16 -10.40 7.30 -18.49
N LEU A 17 -11.21 6.23 -18.53
CA LEU A 17 -12.67 6.35 -18.50
C LEU A 17 -13.16 7.06 -17.24
N ASN A 18 -12.58 6.76 -16.08
CA ASN A 18 -12.91 7.42 -14.82
C ASN A 18 -12.68 8.93 -14.90
N ILE A 19 -11.50 9.37 -15.37
CA ILE A 19 -11.19 10.79 -15.54
C ILE A 19 -12.19 11.47 -16.46
N ILE A 20 -12.53 10.86 -17.59
CA ILE A 20 -13.52 11.41 -18.54
C ILE A 20 -14.89 11.55 -17.88
N LEU A 21 -15.34 10.51 -17.20
CA LEU A 21 -16.64 10.53 -16.52
C LEU A 21 -16.66 11.51 -15.34
N ASP A 22 -15.55 11.67 -14.61
CA ASP A 22 -15.43 12.67 -13.55
C ASP A 22 -15.60 14.08 -14.11
N ILE A 23 -14.96 14.40 -15.22
CA ILE A 23 -15.13 15.71 -15.88
C ILE A 23 -16.59 15.92 -16.29
N ILE A 24 -17.22 14.95 -16.97
CA ILE A 24 -18.60 15.05 -17.43
C ILE A 24 -19.57 15.19 -16.24
N PHE A 25 -19.45 14.33 -15.23
CA PHE A 25 -20.44 14.31 -14.14
C PHE A 25 -20.25 15.43 -13.13
N VAL A 26 -19.01 15.83 -12.87
CA VAL A 26 -18.71 16.87 -11.88
C VAL A 26 -18.71 18.26 -12.51
N ALA A 27 -18.08 18.45 -13.68
CA ALA A 27 -17.92 19.76 -14.29
C ALA A 27 -19.10 20.13 -15.21
N ASP A 28 -19.57 19.20 -16.09
CA ASP A 28 -20.61 19.52 -17.07
C ASP A 28 -22.03 19.34 -16.49
N LEU A 29 -22.25 18.29 -15.69
CA LEU A 29 -23.57 17.98 -15.11
C LEU A 29 -23.75 18.50 -13.68
N ASP A 30 -22.74 19.15 -13.10
CA ASP A 30 -22.72 19.75 -11.76
C ASP A 30 -23.21 18.80 -10.63
N MET A 31 -22.94 17.50 -10.79
CA MET A 31 -23.39 16.48 -9.83
C MET A 31 -22.54 16.44 -8.56
N GLY A 32 -21.43 17.20 -8.49
CA GLY A 32 -20.53 17.27 -7.33
C GLY A 32 -20.00 15.89 -6.91
N VAL A 33 -19.98 15.65 -5.60
CA VAL A 33 -19.45 14.39 -5.01
C VAL A 33 -20.18 13.14 -5.51
N LYS A 34 -21.49 13.24 -5.80
CA LYS A 34 -22.27 12.11 -6.34
C LYS A 34 -21.80 11.75 -7.75
N GLY A 35 -21.45 12.74 -8.57
CA GLY A 35 -20.90 12.53 -9.91
C GLY A 35 -19.60 11.74 -9.86
N ALA A 36 -18.66 12.14 -9.02
CA ALA A 36 -17.39 11.43 -8.82
C ALA A 36 -17.59 9.98 -8.34
N ALA A 37 -18.57 9.75 -7.44
CA ALA A 37 -18.89 8.40 -7.01
C ALA A 37 -19.43 7.51 -8.15
N TYR A 38 -20.33 8.05 -8.98
CA TYR A 38 -20.85 7.32 -10.15
C TYR A 38 -19.77 7.04 -11.19
N ALA A 39 -18.91 8.01 -11.49
CA ALA A 39 -17.80 7.84 -12.41
C ALA A 39 -16.89 6.68 -11.97
N THR A 40 -16.54 6.64 -10.68
CA THR A 40 -15.72 5.57 -10.10
C THR A 40 -16.39 4.21 -10.21
N VAL A 41 -17.67 4.10 -9.83
CA VAL A 41 -18.41 2.82 -9.87
C VAL A 41 -18.54 2.31 -11.30
N ILE A 42 -18.87 3.16 -12.26
CA ILE A 42 -19.01 2.78 -13.68
C ILE A 42 -17.67 2.31 -14.23
N SER A 43 -16.59 3.04 -14.00
CA SER A 43 -15.27 2.70 -14.51
C SER A 43 -14.75 1.38 -13.93
N GLN A 44 -14.96 1.15 -12.64
CA GLN A 44 -14.61 -0.12 -12.01
C GLN A 44 -15.47 -1.28 -12.50
N ALA A 45 -16.78 -1.05 -12.71
CA ALA A 45 -17.66 -2.07 -13.27
C ALA A 45 -17.23 -2.47 -14.70
N VAL A 46 -16.88 -1.50 -15.54
CA VAL A 46 -16.39 -1.75 -16.91
C VAL A 46 -15.11 -2.59 -16.88
N SER A 47 -14.15 -2.23 -16.01
CA SER A 47 -12.92 -3.00 -15.84
C SER A 47 -13.19 -4.42 -15.32
N GLY A 48 -14.00 -4.56 -14.29
CA GLY A 48 -14.32 -5.85 -13.68
C GLY A 48 -15.06 -6.80 -14.64
N VAL A 49 -16.08 -6.29 -15.33
CA VAL A 49 -16.81 -7.07 -16.33
C VAL A 49 -15.91 -7.40 -17.51
N GLY A 50 -15.12 -6.44 -18.01
CA GLY A 50 -14.19 -6.65 -19.10
C GLY A 50 -13.16 -7.73 -18.79
N LEU A 51 -12.57 -7.70 -17.57
CA LEU A 51 -11.62 -8.71 -17.13
C LEU A 51 -12.28 -10.08 -16.94
N CYS A 52 -13.49 -10.13 -16.42
CA CYS A 52 -14.27 -11.37 -16.26
C CYS A 52 -14.55 -12.00 -17.63
N VAL A 53 -15.07 -11.25 -18.57
CA VAL A 53 -15.36 -11.72 -19.94
C VAL A 53 -14.08 -12.20 -20.63
N TYR A 54 -12.99 -11.43 -20.56
CA TYR A 54 -11.71 -11.82 -21.14
C TYR A 54 -11.23 -13.16 -20.54
N THR A 55 -11.29 -13.30 -19.22
CA THR A 55 -10.85 -14.51 -18.52
C THR A 55 -11.68 -15.74 -18.94
N LEU A 56 -13.00 -15.60 -19.00
CA LEU A 56 -13.88 -16.69 -19.39
C LEU A 56 -13.71 -17.12 -20.87
N VAL A 57 -13.36 -16.17 -21.74
CA VAL A 57 -13.19 -16.45 -23.17
C VAL A 57 -11.80 -17.00 -23.49
N LYS A 58 -10.75 -16.38 -22.96
CA LYS A 58 -9.36 -16.66 -23.35
C LYS A 58 -8.66 -17.70 -22.48
N GLU A 59 -9.12 -17.90 -21.23
CA GLU A 59 -8.46 -18.81 -20.29
C GLU A 59 -9.33 -20.05 -19.98
N PRO A 60 -9.21 -21.12 -20.78
CA PRO A 60 -10.06 -22.32 -20.63
C PRO A 60 -9.94 -22.97 -19.24
N LEU A 61 -8.76 -22.83 -18.58
CA LEU A 61 -8.50 -23.39 -17.26
C LEU A 61 -9.33 -22.71 -16.14
N LEU A 62 -9.74 -21.45 -16.37
CA LEU A 62 -10.53 -20.67 -15.41
C LEU A 62 -12.02 -20.64 -15.77
N ARG A 63 -12.45 -21.33 -16.83
CA ARG A 63 -13.86 -21.47 -17.13
C ARG A 63 -14.56 -22.20 -16.01
N LEU A 64 -15.56 -21.54 -15.42
CA LEU A 64 -16.39 -22.13 -14.38
C LEU A 64 -17.02 -23.41 -14.92
N SER A 65 -16.61 -24.55 -14.41
CA SER A 65 -17.24 -25.83 -14.70
C SER A 65 -18.36 -26.03 -13.68
N PHE A 66 -19.61 -25.86 -14.11
CA PHE A 66 -20.79 -26.17 -13.26
C PHE A 66 -21.02 -27.66 -13.09
N LYS A 67 -20.12 -28.53 -13.62
CA LYS A 67 -20.17 -29.97 -13.33
C LYS A 67 -19.86 -30.17 -11.85
N LYS A 68 -20.72 -30.92 -11.15
CA LYS A 68 -20.60 -31.33 -9.74
C LYS A 68 -19.21 -31.92 -9.46
N LYS A 69 -18.20 -31.09 -9.26
CA LYS A 69 -16.95 -31.52 -8.64
C LYS A 69 -17.14 -31.41 -7.13
N SER A 70 -16.80 -32.46 -6.42
CA SER A 70 -17.01 -32.51 -4.96
C SER A 70 -16.31 -31.33 -4.29
N TRP A 71 -17.01 -30.64 -3.42
CA TRP A 71 -16.45 -29.62 -2.53
C TRP A 71 -15.27 -30.13 -1.68
N LYS A 72 -15.16 -31.48 -1.57
CA LYS A 72 -14.06 -32.15 -0.85
C LYS A 72 -12.71 -32.00 -1.55
N ASP A 73 -12.67 -31.74 -2.86
CA ASP A 73 -11.44 -31.58 -3.65
C ASP A 73 -10.96 -30.11 -3.66
N CYS A 74 -11.71 -29.21 -3.06
CA CYS A 74 -11.33 -27.80 -2.96
C CYS A 74 -10.60 -27.58 -1.62
N SER A 75 -9.40 -27.00 -1.67
CA SER A 75 -8.64 -26.56 -0.47
C SER A 75 -9.31 -25.37 0.23
N PHE A 76 -10.63 -25.48 0.48
CA PHE A 76 -11.45 -24.39 1.02
C PHE A 76 -10.88 -23.85 2.36
N GLY A 77 -10.43 -24.76 3.24
CA GLY A 77 -9.82 -24.37 4.50
C GLY A 77 -8.56 -23.54 4.34
N GLU A 78 -7.75 -23.83 3.31
CA GLU A 78 -6.54 -23.06 3.00
C GLU A 78 -6.88 -21.66 2.47
N VAL A 79 -7.88 -21.56 1.58
CA VAL A 79 -8.37 -20.26 1.07
C VAL A 79 -8.92 -19.41 2.22
N VAL A 80 -9.75 -19.98 3.12
CA VAL A 80 -10.28 -19.27 4.29
C VAL A 80 -9.16 -18.80 5.19
N ARG A 81 -8.19 -19.66 5.51
CA ARG A 81 -7.02 -19.32 6.35
C ARG A 81 -6.24 -18.13 5.77
N MET A 82 -5.90 -18.20 4.49
CA MET A 82 -5.14 -17.12 3.82
C MET A 82 -5.94 -15.83 3.77
N SER A 83 -7.21 -15.89 3.41
CA SER A 83 -8.09 -14.71 3.31
C SER A 83 -8.30 -14.07 4.68
N THR A 84 -8.54 -14.88 5.72
CA THR A 84 -8.72 -14.38 7.09
C THR A 84 -7.43 -13.71 7.59
N ALA A 85 -6.27 -14.35 7.42
CA ALA A 85 -4.99 -13.77 7.84
C ALA A 85 -4.70 -12.44 7.11
N ALA A 86 -4.95 -12.36 5.80
CA ALA A 86 -4.77 -11.14 5.03
C ALA A 86 -5.76 -10.03 5.45
N SER A 87 -7.03 -10.38 5.71
CA SER A 87 -8.05 -9.43 6.15
C SER A 87 -7.74 -8.86 7.54
N VAL A 88 -7.34 -9.72 8.47
CA VAL A 88 -6.93 -9.30 9.82
C VAL A 88 -5.68 -8.44 9.74
N GLN A 89 -4.68 -8.81 8.92
CA GLN A 89 -3.48 -8.01 8.71
C GLN A 89 -3.83 -6.61 8.22
N GLN A 90 -4.69 -6.49 7.20
CA GLN A 90 -5.11 -5.19 6.66
C GLN A 90 -5.90 -4.36 7.68
N SER A 91 -6.76 -5.00 8.46
CA SER A 91 -7.52 -4.34 9.53
C SER A 91 -6.61 -3.80 10.62
N VAL A 92 -5.62 -4.58 11.06
CA VAL A 92 -4.62 -4.15 12.04
C VAL A 92 -3.82 -2.95 11.49
N MET A 93 -3.38 -3.00 10.23
CA MET A 93 -2.68 -1.87 9.59
C MET A 93 -3.51 -0.59 9.62
N ASN A 94 -4.76 -0.66 9.18
CA ASN A 94 -5.66 0.49 9.15
C ASN A 94 -5.94 1.04 10.56
N PHE A 95 -6.15 0.16 11.54
CA PHE A 95 -6.37 0.56 12.93
C PHE A 95 -5.16 1.30 13.51
N GLY A 96 -3.95 0.82 13.25
CA GLY A 96 -2.73 1.51 13.71
C GLY A 96 -2.55 2.89 13.08
N ILE A 97 -2.88 3.05 11.79
CA ILE A 97 -2.88 4.36 11.12
C ILE A 97 -3.87 5.31 11.82
N LEU A 98 -5.08 4.84 12.12
CA LEU A 98 -6.10 5.63 12.82
C LEU A 98 -5.65 6.05 14.23
N MET A 99 -4.97 5.17 14.96
CA MET A 99 -4.42 5.50 16.29
C MET A 99 -3.38 6.61 16.21
N ILE A 100 -2.43 6.53 15.27
CA ILE A 100 -1.43 7.58 15.04
C ILE A 100 -2.11 8.88 14.62
N GLN A 101 -3.09 8.81 13.69
CA GLN A 101 -3.84 10.00 13.26
C GLN A 101 -4.60 10.66 14.41
N GLY A 102 -5.20 9.85 15.31
CA GLY A 102 -5.84 10.34 16.54
C GLY A 102 -4.87 11.06 17.46
N LEU A 103 -3.66 10.50 17.63
CA LEU A 103 -2.62 11.12 18.45
C LEU A 103 -2.11 12.44 17.82
N VAL A 104 -1.87 12.45 16.50
CA VAL A 104 -1.46 13.68 15.79
C VAL A 104 -2.50 14.79 15.93
N ASN A 105 -3.79 14.45 15.91
CA ASN A 105 -4.88 15.42 16.07
C ASN A 105 -4.84 16.15 17.42
N SER A 106 -4.29 15.55 18.49
CA SER A 106 -4.15 16.19 19.79
C SER A 106 -3.12 17.33 19.82
N PHE A 107 -2.23 17.40 18.79
CA PHE A 107 -1.21 18.44 18.65
C PHE A 107 -1.69 19.69 17.87
N GLY A 108 -2.96 19.74 17.52
CA GLY A 108 -3.58 20.90 16.90
C GLY A 108 -3.72 20.82 15.38
N THR A 109 -4.43 21.80 14.84
CA THR A 109 -4.86 21.81 13.42
C THR A 109 -3.70 21.97 12.45
N THR A 110 -2.66 22.72 12.79
CA THR A 110 -1.46 22.91 11.98
C THR A 110 -0.73 21.59 11.76
N VAL A 111 -0.49 20.82 12.83
CA VAL A 111 0.21 19.53 12.77
C VAL A 111 -0.63 18.50 12.02
N MET A 112 -1.95 18.49 12.26
CA MET A 112 -2.88 17.58 11.58
C MET A 112 -2.95 17.86 10.07
N ALA A 113 -2.98 19.13 9.67
CA ALA A 113 -2.96 19.52 8.25
C ALA A 113 -1.64 19.09 7.58
N ALA A 114 -0.50 19.36 8.23
CA ALA A 114 0.81 18.97 7.77
C ALA A 114 0.91 17.45 7.60
N PHE A 115 0.51 16.68 8.60
CA PHE A 115 0.51 15.22 8.58
C PHE A 115 -0.37 14.65 7.46
N THR A 116 -1.58 15.20 7.29
CA THR A 116 -2.53 14.73 6.26
C THR A 116 -1.95 14.83 4.85
N VAL A 117 -1.27 15.92 4.54
CA VAL A 117 -0.61 16.13 3.25
C VAL A 117 0.64 15.26 3.14
N ALA A 118 1.49 15.27 4.17
CA ALA A 118 2.74 14.52 4.17
C ALA A 118 2.51 13.01 4.00
N VAL A 119 1.53 12.42 4.66
CA VAL A 119 1.16 10.99 4.49
C VAL A 119 0.70 10.67 3.08
N LYS A 120 0.04 11.60 2.38
CA LYS A 120 -0.33 11.37 0.96
C LYS A 120 0.90 11.34 0.06
N ILE A 121 1.83 12.26 0.25
CA ILE A 121 3.10 12.30 -0.48
C ILE A 121 3.90 11.01 -0.20
N ASP A 122 4.03 10.67 1.06
CA ASP A 122 4.72 9.48 1.55
C ASP A 122 4.14 8.19 0.95
N THR A 123 2.80 8.06 0.92
CA THR A 123 2.13 6.93 0.30
C THR A 123 2.51 6.77 -1.18
N VAL A 124 2.55 7.86 -1.94
CA VAL A 124 2.98 7.82 -3.35
C VAL A 124 4.45 7.43 -3.47
N ALA A 125 5.29 7.87 -2.55
CA ALA A 125 6.73 7.59 -2.57
C ALA A 125 7.04 6.10 -2.34
N TYR A 126 6.38 5.43 -1.39
CA TYR A 126 6.65 4.01 -1.11
C TYR A 126 5.75 3.03 -1.88
N MET A 127 4.67 3.49 -2.52
CA MET A 127 3.73 2.63 -3.28
C MET A 127 4.43 1.70 -4.29
N PRO A 128 5.44 2.14 -5.08
CA PRO A 128 6.14 1.22 -5.98
C PRO A 128 6.88 0.10 -5.25
N ALA A 129 7.42 0.35 -4.05
CA ALA A 129 8.06 -0.68 -3.24
C ALA A 129 7.04 -1.69 -2.70
N GLN A 130 5.85 -1.23 -2.32
CA GLN A 130 4.73 -2.09 -1.91
C GLN A 130 4.27 -3.00 -3.04
N GLU A 131 4.06 -2.44 -4.24
CA GLU A 131 3.64 -3.22 -5.41
C GLU A 131 4.73 -4.18 -5.88
N PHE A 132 6.00 -3.80 -5.75
CA PHE A 132 7.11 -4.73 -5.98
C PHE A 132 7.07 -5.92 -5.00
N GLY A 133 6.74 -5.69 -3.72
CA GLY A 133 6.51 -6.74 -2.73
C GLY A 133 5.36 -7.67 -3.10
N ASN A 134 4.27 -7.15 -3.66
CA ASN A 134 3.14 -7.94 -4.16
C ASN A 134 3.53 -8.81 -5.37
N ALA A 135 4.25 -8.24 -6.33
CA ALA A 135 4.78 -8.98 -7.49
C ALA A 135 5.79 -10.07 -7.07
N PHE A 136 6.66 -9.74 -6.11
CA PHE A 136 7.61 -10.68 -5.50
C PHE A 136 6.89 -11.86 -4.84
N SER A 137 5.81 -11.62 -4.10
CA SER A 137 4.98 -12.68 -3.50
C SER A 137 4.47 -13.68 -4.54
N LEU A 138 4.01 -13.18 -5.68
CA LEU A 138 3.51 -14.04 -6.77
C LEU A 138 4.63 -14.91 -7.35
N PHE A 139 5.81 -14.33 -7.59
CA PHE A 139 6.98 -15.07 -8.07
C PHE A 139 7.42 -16.16 -7.09
N ILE A 140 7.47 -15.83 -5.79
CA ILE A 140 7.81 -16.79 -4.73
C ILE A 140 6.81 -17.93 -4.71
N SER A 141 5.49 -17.65 -4.73
CA SER A 141 4.46 -18.69 -4.68
C SER A 141 4.52 -19.66 -5.85
N GLN A 142 4.77 -19.15 -7.07
CA GLN A 142 4.92 -19.99 -8.27
C GLN A 142 6.12 -20.92 -8.18
N ASN A 143 7.30 -20.40 -7.74
CA ASN A 143 8.50 -21.21 -7.62
C ASN A 143 8.46 -22.15 -6.41
N TYR A 144 7.77 -21.77 -5.33
CA TYR A 144 7.55 -22.61 -4.15
C TYR A 144 6.65 -23.80 -4.51
N GLY A 145 5.55 -23.57 -5.20
CA GLY A 145 4.69 -24.64 -5.72
C GLY A 145 5.40 -25.57 -6.70
N ALA A 146 6.32 -25.04 -7.50
CA ALA A 146 7.18 -25.80 -8.41
C ALA A 146 8.40 -26.43 -7.75
N LYS A 147 8.60 -26.28 -6.43
CA LYS A 147 9.75 -26.78 -5.63
C LYS A 147 11.11 -26.30 -6.14
N LYS A 148 11.18 -25.11 -6.77
CA LYS A 148 12.40 -24.51 -7.32
C LYS A 148 13.07 -23.59 -6.31
N TYR A 149 13.59 -24.13 -5.22
CA TYR A 149 14.12 -23.37 -4.07
C TYR A 149 15.35 -22.53 -4.43
N ASP A 150 16.21 -22.98 -5.36
CA ASP A 150 17.38 -22.19 -5.78
C ASP A 150 16.95 -20.88 -6.49
N ARG A 151 15.87 -20.92 -7.26
CA ARG A 151 15.30 -19.72 -7.89
C ARG A 151 14.75 -18.75 -6.83
N ILE A 152 14.11 -19.27 -5.79
CA ILE A 152 13.63 -18.47 -4.67
C ILE A 152 14.79 -17.76 -4.00
N LYS A 153 15.85 -18.48 -3.64
CA LYS A 153 17.04 -17.93 -2.96
C LYS A 153 17.69 -16.80 -3.77
N ASN A 154 17.87 -17.00 -5.07
CA ASN A 154 18.44 -15.99 -5.94
C ASN A 154 17.48 -14.78 -6.08
N CYS A 155 16.18 -15.02 -6.27
CA CYS A 155 15.19 -13.95 -6.36
C CYS A 155 15.16 -13.10 -5.09
N VAL A 156 15.17 -13.71 -3.90
CA VAL A 156 15.24 -13.01 -2.62
C VAL A 156 16.44 -12.06 -2.62
N LYS A 157 17.64 -12.57 -2.91
CA LYS A 157 18.87 -11.76 -2.91
C LYS A 157 18.78 -10.55 -3.83
N TYR A 158 18.35 -10.76 -5.08
CA TYR A 158 18.24 -9.66 -6.06
C TYR A 158 17.11 -8.69 -5.71
N SER A 159 15.95 -9.19 -5.26
CA SER A 159 14.82 -8.34 -4.92
C SER A 159 15.11 -7.42 -3.73
N PHE A 160 15.82 -7.92 -2.72
CA PHE A 160 16.25 -7.06 -1.60
C PHE A 160 17.22 -5.97 -2.07
N GLY A 161 18.18 -6.30 -2.94
CA GLY A 161 19.10 -5.32 -3.51
C GLY A 161 18.39 -4.25 -4.35
N ILE A 162 17.47 -4.65 -5.23
CA ILE A 162 16.70 -3.73 -6.10
C ILE A 162 15.80 -2.84 -5.25
N SER A 163 15.06 -3.42 -4.29
CA SER A 163 14.19 -2.67 -3.40
C SER A 163 14.97 -1.65 -2.56
N ALA A 164 16.10 -2.06 -1.99
CA ALA A 164 16.96 -1.16 -1.22
C ALA A 164 17.49 0.00 -2.08
N ALA A 165 17.99 -0.29 -3.28
CA ALA A 165 18.49 0.75 -4.20
C ALA A 165 17.38 1.73 -4.59
N PHE A 166 16.19 1.23 -4.91
CA PHE A 166 15.02 2.07 -5.20
C PHE A 166 14.64 2.93 -3.99
N CYS A 167 14.53 2.34 -2.80
CA CYS A 167 14.17 3.07 -1.58
C CYS A 167 15.20 4.16 -1.24
N VAL A 168 16.50 3.90 -1.39
CA VAL A 168 17.56 4.91 -1.21
C VAL A 168 17.38 6.06 -2.20
N LEU A 169 17.12 5.76 -3.47
CA LEU A 169 16.87 6.79 -4.47
C LEU A 169 15.69 7.68 -4.10
N ILE A 170 14.56 7.07 -3.72
CA ILE A 170 13.36 7.82 -3.29
C ILE A 170 13.61 8.60 -2.00
N SER A 171 14.34 8.02 -1.04
CA SER A 171 14.74 8.72 0.20
C SER A 171 15.49 10.03 -0.11
N ILE A 172 16.45 9.97 -1.01
CA ILE A 172 17.23 11.14 -1.44
C ILE A 172 16.32 12.18 -2.12
N LEU A 173 15.45 11.74 -3.03
CA LEU A 173 14.53 12.64 -3.72
C LEU A 173 13.55 13.32 -2.75
N VAL A 174 12.96 12.56 -1.84
CA VAL A 174 12.04 13.11 -0.84
C VAL A 174 12.75 14.06 0.10
N ALA A 175 13.98 13.74 0.55
CA ALA A 175 14.76 14.63 1.43
C ALA A 175 15.10 15.97 0.74
N ILE A 176 15.51 15.94 -0.54
CA ILE A 176 15.87 17.15 -1.29
C ILE A 176 14.63 18.01 -1.60
N PHE A 177 13.53 17.38 -2.00
CA PHE A 177 12.34 18.07 -2.49
C PHE A 177 11.20 18.19 -1.47
N SER A 178 11.41 17.85 -0.20
CA SER A 178 10.37 17.82 0.83
C SER A 178 9.55 19.11 0.93
N ASN A 179 10.19 20.27 0.95
CA ASN A 179 9.51 21.56 1.00
C ASN A 179 8.70 21.85 -0.28
N ASN A 180 9.27 21.55 -1.45
CA ASN A 180 8.59 21.74 -2.72
C ASN A 180 7.38 20.80 -2.85
N LEU A 181 7.51 19.55 -2.42
CA LEU A 181 6.42 18.57 -2.41
C LEU A 181 5.27 19.01 -1.51
N MET A 182 5.57 19.55 -0.32
CA MET A 182 4.54 20.11 0.57
C MET A 182 3.90 21.36 -0.05
N GLY A 183 4.69 22.25 -0.70
CA GLY A 183 4.20 23.46 -1.37
C GLY A 183 3.25 23.18 -2.55
N LEU A 184 3.26 21.98 -3.15
CA LEU A 184 2.28 21.61 -4.18
C LEU A 184 0.84 21.51 -3.65
N PHE A 185 0.67 21.26 -2.35
CA PHE A 185 -0.63 21.02 -1.73
C PHE A 185 -1.03 22.14 -0.76
N ILE A 186 -0.09 22.97 -0.34
CA ILE A 186 -0.27 24.00 0.70
C ILE A 186 0.22 25.32 0.13
N SER A 187 -0.59 26.38 0.29
CA SER A 187 -0.23 27.72 -0.15
C SER A 187 1.00 28.25 0.59
N ASP A 188 1.85 29.02 -0.11
CA ASP A 188 3.14 29.52 0.39
C ASP A 188 3.04 30.40 1.65
N ASP A 189 1.89 30.99 1.92
CA ASP A 189 1.60 31.78 3.13
C ASP A 189 1.55 30.94 4.43
N LYS A 190 1.47 29.60 4.32
CA LYS A 190 1.40 28.67 5.47
C LYS A 190 2.73 27.94 5.70
N THR A 191 3.79 28.71 5.87
CA THR A 191 5.16 28.20 6.02
C THR A 191 5.34 27.25 7.20
N GLU A 192 4.59 27.44 8.30
CA GLU A 192 4.63 26.55 9.47
C GLU A 192 4.17 25.14 9.14
N ILE A 193 3.08 25.00 8.38
CA ILE A 193 2.55 23.68 7.95
C ILE A 193 3.56 22.97 7.04
N ILE A 194 4.17 23.71 6.12
CA ILE A 194 5.20 23.19 5.22
C ILE A 194 6.41 22.70 6.02
N ALA A 195 6.86 23.44 7.02
CA ALA A 195 8.01 23.08 7.84
C ALA A 195 7.75 21.78 8.64
N VAL A 196 6.60 21.67 9.29
CA VAL A 196 6.20 20.47 10.06
C VAL A 196 6.07 19.26 9.14
N GLY A 197 5.43 19.40 7.98
CA GLY A 197 5.25 18.31 7.02
C GLY A 197 6.56 17.89 6.36
N SER A 198 7.45 18.84 6.07
CA SER A 198 8.80 18.55 5.56
C SER A 198 9.64 17.80 6.59
N GLN A 199 9.57 18.18 7.88
CA GLN A 199 10.24 17.45 8.94
C GLN A 199 9.78 15.99 9.02
N TYR A 200 8.47 15.74 8.89
CA TYR A 200 7.91 14.39 8.79
C TYR A 200 8.50 13.63 7.60
N LEU A 201 8.40 14.20 6.39
CA LEU A 201 8.87 13.56 5.16
C LEU A 201 10.37 13.22 5.19
N VAL A 202 11.20 14.11 5.73
CA VAL A 202 12.64 13.86 5.85
C VAL A 202 12.92 12.77 6.88
N THR A 203 12.21 12.78 8.02
CA THR A 203 12.40 11.78 9.07
C THR A 203 11.99 10.40 8.58
N GLU A 204 10.79 10.25 8.05
CA GLU A 204 10.27 8.96 7.57
C GLU A 204 10.97 8.51 6.29
N GLY A 205 11.15 9.44 5.35
CA GLY A 205 11.82 9.19 4.07
C GLY A 205 13.25 8.68 4.22
N SER A 206 13.99 9.09 5.24
CA SER A 206 15.34 8.61 5.51
C SER A 206 15.40 7.10 5.78
N PHE A 207 14.30 6.47 6.13
CA PHE A 207 14.22 5.05 6.50
C PHE A 207 13.39 4.21 5.52
N TYR A 208 13.07 4.68 4.33
CA TYR A 208 12.28 3.91 3.35
C TYR A 208 12.85 2.54 3.01
N VAL A 209 14.15 2.31 3.19
CA VAL A 209 14.75 0.98 3.05
C VAL A 209 14.09 -0.01 4.02
N GLY A 210 13.78 0.41 5.25
CA GLY A 210 13.11 -0.43 6.25
C GLY A 210 11.73 -0.89 5.78
N ILE A 211 10.88 0.03 5.33
CA ILE A 211 9.54 -0.32 4.83
C ILE A 211 9.61 -1.17 3.54
N GLY A 212 10.58 -0.90 2.66
CA GLY A 212 10.80 -1.71 1.46
C GLY A 212 11.15 -3.16 1.80
N ILE A 213 12.02 -3.37 2.80
CA ILE A 213 12.35 -4.70 3.32
C ILE A 213 11.11 -5.36 3.94
N LEU A 214 10.33 -4.61 4.71
CA LEU A 214 9.12 -5.12 5.37
C LEU A 214 8.09 -5.61 4.34
N PHE A 215 7.86 -4.88 3.25
CA PHE A 215 6.97 -5.32 2.16
C PHE A 215 7.46 -6.60 1.47
N LEU A 216 8.78 -6.74 1.29
CA LEU A 216 9.36 -7.97 0.75
C LEU A 216 9.18 -9.15 1.71
N LEU A 217 9.34 -8.95 3.01
CA LEU A 217 9.08 -9.98 4.02
C LEU A 217 7.61 -10.40 4.01
N TYR A 218 6.68 -9.46 3.96
CA TYR A 218 5.26 -9.77 3.80
C TYR A 218 4.99 -10.57 2.53
N GLY A 219 5.59 -10.17 1.41
CA GLY A 219 5.51 -10.87 0.13
C GLY A 219 6.08 -12.29 0.21
N TYR A 220 7.24 -12.45 0.84
CA TYR A 220 7.89 -13.74 1.01
C TYR A 220 7.04 -14.73 1.81
N TYR A 221 6.58 -14.32 3.00
CA TYR A 221 5.79 -15.22 3.86
C TYR A 221 4.43 -15.56 3.27
N ARG A 222 3.78 -14.62 2.59
CA ARG A 222 2.57 -14.92 1.80
C ARG A 222 2.86 -15.89 0.66
N GLY A 223 3.99 -15.72 -0.03
CA GLY A 223 4.40 -16.56 -1.16
C GLY A 223 4.73 -18.01 -0.79
N ILE A 224 5.24 -18.26 0.42
CA ILE A 224 5.50 -19.63 0.93
C ILE A 224 4.31 -20.23 1.70
N ASN A 225 3.11 -19.64 1.55
CA ASN A 225 1.87 -20.10 2.20
C ASN A 225 1.88 -20.03 3.73
N ARG A 226 2.57 -19.01 4.30
CA ARG A 226 2.61 -18.73 5.75
C ARG A 226 2.19 -17.28 6.07
N PRO A 227 0.96 -16.89 5.72
CA PRO A 227 0.47 -15.51 5.93
C PRO A 227 0.40 -15.13 7.42
N GLU A 228 0.33 -16.09 8.33
CA GLU A 228 0.32 -15.85 9.77
C GLU A 228 1.58 -15.14 10.25
N ILE A 229 2.74 -15.46 9.63
CA ILE A 229 4.00 -14.79 9.98
C ILE A 229 3.96 -13.33 9.53
N ALA A 230 3.40 -13.05 8.34
CA ALA A 230 3.21 -11.67 7.88
C ALA A 230 2.29 -10.89 8.83
N LEU A 231 1.22 -11.52 9.35
CA LEU A 231 0.34 -10.93 10.36
C LEU A 231 1.10 -10.61 11.65
N VAL A 232 1.88 -11.57 12.18
CA VAL A 232 2.69 -11.37 13.40
C VAL A 232 3.68 -10.22 13.22
N LEU A 233 4.39 -10.16 12.08
CA LEU A 233 5.28 -9.05 11.75
C LEU A 233 4.53 -7.71 11.75
N THR A 234 3.33 -7.67 11.17
CA THR A 234 2.50 -6.46 11.16
C THR A 234 2.10 -6.03 12.58
N VAL A 235 1.68 -6.97 13.42
CA VAL A 235 1.29 -6.66 14.82
C VAL A 235 2.47 -6.14 15.62
N ILE A 236 3.65 -6.74 15.48
CA ILE A 236 4.88 -6.29 16.16
C ILE A 236 5.29 -4.91 15.66
N SER A 237 5.40 -4.73 14.35
CA SER A 237 5.78 -3.46 13.71
C SER A 237 4.84 -2.32 14.14
N LEU A 238 3.55 -2.54 13.99
CA LEU A 238 2.54 -1.52 14.29
C LEU A 238 2.37 -1.28 15.79
N GLY A 239 2.42 -2.36 16.59
CA GLY A 239 2.36 -2.26 18.05
C GLY A 239 3.53 -1.46 18.61
N THR A 240 4.74 -1.72 18.14
CA THR A 240 5.94 -0.95 18.50
C THR A 240 5.81 0.50 18.09
N ARG A 241 5.37 0.77 16.86
CA ARG A 241 5.14 2.13 16.33
C ARG A 241 4.15 2.92 17.20
N VAL A 242 2.98 2.33 17.48
CA VAL A 242 1.95 2.99 18.27
C VAL A 242 2.43 3.21 19.71
N ALA A 243 2.99 2.17 20.36
CA ALA A 243 3.49 2.29 21.73
C ALA A 243 4.57 3.37 21.85
N LEU A 244 5.54 3.40 20.94
CA LEU A 244 6.58 4.43 20.93
C LEU A 244 6.02 5.81 20.63
N ALA A 245 5.04 5.95 19.72
CA ALA A 245 4.42 7.23 19.42
C ALA A 245 3.78 7.84 20.66
N TYR A 246 2.97 7.09 21.39
CA TYR A 246 2.36 7.54 22.63
C TYR A 246 3.37 7.81 23.74
N PHE A 247 4.40 6.97 23.87
CA PHE A 247 5.43 7.13 24.89
C PHE A 247 6.31 8.35 24.62
N LEU A 248 6.85 8.50 23.40
CA LEU A 248 7.78 9.58 23.08
C LEU A 248 7.09 10.94 22.96
N SER A 249 5.86 10.99 22.46
CA SER A 249 5.11 12.24 22.35
C SER A 249 4.66 12.81 23.71
N GLY A 250 4.67 11.99 24.75
CA GLY A 250 4.38 12.43 26.14
C GLY A 250 5.50 13.26 26.78
N PHE A 251 6.71 13.28 26.22
CA PHE A 251 7.80 14.12 26.68
C PHE A 251 7.74 15.48 26.00
N GLU A 252 7.55 16.57 26.75
CA GLU A 252 7.45 17.93 26.22
C GLU A 252 8.66 18.32 25.34
N ALA A 253 9.86 17.83 25.66
CA ALA A 253 11.07 18.09 24.89
C ALA A 253 11.08 17.43 23.49
N ILE A 254 10.33 16.37 23.29
CA ILE A 254 10.29 15.60 22.04
C ILE A 254 9.02 15.94 21.23
N GLY A 255 7.87 16.01 21.90
CA GLY A 255 6.59 16.41 21.33
C GLY A 255 6.23 15.63 20.06
N VAL A 256 5.85 16.34 19.01
CA VAL A 256 5.43 15.80 17.70
C VAL A 256 6.53 14.97 17.02
N PHE A 257 7.80 15.34 17.18
CA PHE A 257 8.92 14.60 16.60
C PHE A 257 8.99 13.15 17.10
N GLY A 258 8.55 12.90 18.35
CA GLY A 258 8.42 11.54 18.91
C GLY A 258 7.48 10.66 18.11
N ILE A 259 6.43 11.23 17.52
CA ILE A 259 5.52 10.49 16.62
C ILE A 259 6.25 10.16 15.31
N TRP A 260 6.94 11.15 14.72
CA TRP A 260 7.66 10.96 13.45
C TRP A 260 8.70 9.86 13.52
N ILE A 261 9.55 9.86 14.55
CA ILE A 261 10.61 8.85 14.70
C ILE A 261 10.08 7.46 15.10
N SER A 262 8.91 7.38 15.73
CA SER A 262 8.29 6.09 16.10
C SER A 262 7.91 5.26 14.88
N ILE A 263 7.61 5.90 13.74
CA ILE A 263 7.15 5.26 12.53
C ILE A 263 8.26 4.38 11.92
N PRO A 264 9.46 4.92 11.61
CA PRO A 264 10.54 4.12 11.07
C PRO A 264 11.12 3.10 12.07
N ILE A 265 11.10 3.37 13.38
CA ILE A 265 11.52 2.38 14.38
C ILE A 265 10.58 1.17 14.38
N GLY A 266 9.31 1.37 14.06
CA GLY A 266 8.35 0.27 13.94
C GLY A 266 8.53 -0.59 12.69
N TRP A 267 9.31 -0.20 11.70
CA TRP A 267 9.58 -1.01 10.50
C TRP A 267 10.70 -2.00 10.74
#